data_352a0b07d5bb40da0afdda54a3afa739
#
_entry.id   352a0b07d5bb40da0afdda54a3afa739
#
_cell.length_a   1.000
_cell.length_b   1.000
_cell.length_c   1.000
_cell.angle_alpha   90.00
_cell.angle_beta   90.00
_cell.angle_gamma   90.00
#
_symmetry.space_group_name_H-M   'P 1'
#
loop_
_entity.id
_entity.type
_entity.pdbx_description
1 polymer ?
#
loop_
_entity_poly.entity_id
_entity_poly.type
_entity_poly.pdbx_seq_one_letter_code
_entity_poly.pdbx_strand_id
1 'polypeptide(L)'
;MADINKVSEQQNELNEKISKAAKSSGTEIAKALTFIIDDRIYGVDISYVNEIVGVPHITVIPGIPHYIKGVINVRSKVIPIIDVRSRFDLPEKEHDDKTSTIIITYLDIQVGIIVDQVQEVLSVKAENKADIPALERVNNNKFIEYILETNDSIKMI
;
A
#
# COMPACT_ATOMS: atom_id res chain seq x y z
N MET A 1 14.87 9.66 -18.61
CA MET A 1 14.34 10.90 -18.02
C MET A 1 12.85 11.14 -18.32
N ALA A 2 12.31 10.66 -19.44
CA ALA A 2 10.87 10.70 -19.71
C ALA A 2 10.04 9.89 -18.72
N ASP A 3 10.62 8.85 -18.12
CA ASP A 3 9.92 7.92 -17.22
C ASP A 3 9.58 8.54 -15.85
N ILE A 4 10.39 9.49 -15.37
CA ILE A 4 10.13 10.17 -14.09
C ILE A 4 8.86 11.01 -14.18
N ASN A 5 8.61 11.67 -15.30
CA ASN A 5 7.40 12.47 -15.50
C ASN A 5 6.14 11.59 -15.59
N LYS A 6 6.23 10.44 -16.27
CA LYS A 6 5.12 9.47 -16.35
C LYS A 6 4.73 8.92 -14.97
N VAL A 7 5.71 8.58 -14.15
CA VAL A 7 5.46 8.09 -12.80
C VAL A 7 4.78 9.17 -11.96
N SER A 8 5.25 10.42 -12.05
CA SER A 8 4.63 11.55 -11.35
C SER A 8 3.19 11.80 -11.78
N GLU A 9 2.90 11.72 -13.09
CA GLU A 9 1.55 11.88 -13.62
C GLU A 9 0.62 10.77 -13.12
N GLN A 10 1.07 9.51 -13.16
CA GLN A 10 0.30 8.37 -12.66
C GLN A 10 0.03 8.48 -11.16
N GLN A 11 1.01 8.93 -10.40
CA GLN A 11 0.86 9.15 -8.97
C GLN A 11 -0.13 10.28 -8.68
N ASN A 12 -0.11 11.35 -9.46
CA ASN A 12 -1.07 12.44 -9.33
C ASN A 12 -2.49 12.00 -9.67
N GLU A 13 -2.68 11.21 -10.73
CA GLU A 13 -3.98 10.65 -11.09
C GLU A 13 -4.53 9.75 -9.98
N LEU A 14 -3.67 8.91 -9.39
CA LEU A 14 -4.06 8.06 -8.28
C LEU A 14 -4.42 8.87 -7.04
N ASN A 15 -3.66 9.91 -6.73
CA ASN A 15 -3.95 10.80 -5.62
C ASN A 15 -5.29 11.53 -5.80
N GLU A 16 -5.62 11.94 -7.03
CA GLU A 16 -6.93 12.53 -7.35
C GLU A 16 -8.06 11.50 -7.14
N LYS A 17 -7.88 10.27 -7.59
CA LYS A 17 -8.83 9.18 -7.37
C LYS A 17 -9.05 8.90 -5.90
N ILE A 18 -7.99 8.92 -5.10
CA ILE A 18 -8.05 8.77 -3.65
C ILE A 18 -8.91 9.88 -3.04
N SER A 19 -8.68 11.13 -3.43
CA SER A 19 -9.45 12.27 -2.95
C SER A 19 -10.93 12.18 -3.32
N LYS A 20 -11.25 11.75 -4.54
CA LYS A 20 -12.62 11.55 -5.00
C LYS A 20 -13.29 10.39 -4.26
N ALA A 21 -12.58 9.29 -4.05
CA ALA A 21 -13.10 8.12 -3.36
C ALA A 21 -13.49 8.44 -1.91
N ALA A 22 -12.70 9.27 -1.22
CA ALA A 22 -13.00 9.68 0.14
C ALA A 22 -14.30 10.50 0.27
N LYS A 23 -14.81 11.06 -0.83
CA LYS A 23 -16.01 11.88 -0.86
C LYS A 23 -17.25 11.14 -1.36
N SER A 24 -17.11 9.93 -1.92
CA SER A 24 -18.24 9.21 -2.48
C SER A 24 -19.05 8.51 -1.41
N SER A 25 -20.38 8.62 -1.50
CA SER A 25 -21.33 7.86 -0.70
C SER A 25 -22.09 6.92 -1.63
N GLY A 26 -22.29 5.66 -1.23
CA GLY A 26 -23.02 4.68 -2.02
C GLY A 26 -23.27 3.41 -1.26
N THR A 27 -23.66 2.35 -1.98
CA THR A 27 -23.85 1.00 -1.42
C THR A 27 -22.53 0.30 -1.05
N GLU A 28 -21.41 0.92 -1.36
CA GLU A 28 -20.10 0.43 -1.03
C GLU A 28 -19.81 0.56 0.46
N ILE A 29 -19.23 -0.47 1.05
CA ILE A 29 -18.84 -0.45 2.46
C ILE A 29 -17.47 0.21 2.66
N ALA A 30 -16.61 0.19 1.64
CA ALA A 30 -15.27 0.77 1.69
C ALA A 30 -14.69 0.91 0.29
N LYS A 31 -13.55 1.58 0.18
CA LYS A 31 -12.70 1.55 -1.01
C LYS A 31 -11.28 1.19 -0.59
N ALA A 32 -10.59 0.46 -1.44
CA ALA A 32 -9.23 0.01 -1.19
C ALA A 32 -8.30 0.45 -2.31
N LEU A 33 -7.13 0.96 -1.94
CA LEU A 33 -6.03 1.15 -2.85
C LEU A 33 -5.30 -0.18 -2.99
N THR A 34 -5.24 -0.71 -4.21
CA THR A 34 -4.58 -1.99 -4.47
C THR A 34 -3.16 -1.80 -4.96
N PHE A 35 -2.31 -2.74 -4.60
CA PHE A 35 -0.90 -2.73 -4.98
C PHE A 35 -0.39 -4.16 -5.11
N ILE A 36 0.72 -4.31 -5.84
CA ILE A 36 1.34 -5.61 -6.08
C ILE A 36 2.58 -5.73 -5.21
N ILE A 37 2.70 -6.88 -4.55
CA ILE A 37 3.93 -7.34 -3.91
C ILE A 37 4.23 -8.71 -4.49
N ASP A 38 5.38 -8.85 -5.13
CA ASP A 38 5.78 -10.01 -5.88
C ASP A 38 4.80 -10.28 -7.02
N ASP A 39 4.00 -11.32 -6.96
CA ASP A 39 2.96 -11.62 -7.95
C ASP A 39 1.55 -11.60 -7.37
N ARG A 40 1.39 -11.07 -6.18
CA ARG A 40 0.11 -11.05 -5.45
C ARG A 40 -0.41 -9.63 -5.28
N ILE A 41 -1.72 -9.51 -5.25
CA ILE A 41 -2.40 -8.23 -5.09
C ILE A 41 -2.87 -8.08 -3.66
N TYR A 42 -2.50 -6.96 -3.06
CA TYR A 42 -2.91 -6.55 -1.73
C TYR A 42 -3.69 -5.24 -1.82
N GLY A 43 -4.29 -4.85 -0.75
CA GLY A 43 -4.96 -3.57 -0.67
C GLY A 43 -4.91 -2.97 0.72
N VAL A 44 -5.08 -1.68 0.78
CA VAL A 44 -5.20 -0.92 2.02
C VAL A 44 -6.44 -0.04 1.92
N ASP A 45 -7.19 0.08 3.01
CA ASP A 45 -8.36 0.95 3.04
C ASP A 45 -7.94 2.39 2.71
N ILE A 46 -8.67 2.99 1.77
CA ILE A 46 -8.34 4.32 1.27
C ILE A 46 -8.40 5.38 2.37
N SER A 47 -9.19 5.14 3.42
CA SER A 47 -9.31 6.08 4.54
C SER A 47 -8.00 6.30 5.29
N TYR A 48 -7.07 5.35 5.20
CA TYR A 48 -5.76 5.47 5.83
C TYR A 48 -4.70 6.08 4.91
N VAL A 49 -4.98 6.18 3.61
CA VAL A 49 -4.00 6.64 2.63
C VAL A 49 -3.96 8.16 2.58
N ASN A 50 -2.79 8.74 2.77
CA ASN A 50 -2.55 10.17 2.64
C ASN A 50 -2.15 10.54 1.22
N GLU A 51 -1.11 9.88 0.71
CA GLU A 51 -0.57 10.15 -0.62
C GLU A 51 0.30 9.00 -1.09
N ILE A 52 0.59 8.99 -2.39
CA ILE A 52 1.53 8.08 -3.02
C ILE A 52 2.67 8.90 -3.59
N VAL A 53 3.89 8.48 -3.28
CA VAL A 53 5.11 9.12 -3.81
C VAL A 53 6.00 8.04 -4.41
N GLY A 54 7.03 8.43 -5.14
CA GLY A 54 8.08 7.49 -5.57
C GLY A 54 8.89 7.01 -4.37
N VAL A 55 10.06 6.43 -4.61
CA VAL A 55 10.96 6.05 -3.52
C VAL A 55 11.84 7.26 -3.21
N PRO A 56 11.60 7.95 -2.09
CA PRO A 56 12.40 9.11 -1.72
C PRO A 56 13.75 8.69 -1.17
N HIS A 57 14.62 9.68 -0.94
CA HIS A 57 15.87 9.43 -0.23
C HIS A 57 15.57 9.03 1.20
N ILE A 58 16.05 7.84 1.60
CA ILE A 58 15.79 7.27 2.91
C ILE A 58 17.06 7.42 3.77
N THR A 59 16.90 8.01 4.95
CA THR A 59 17.98 8.07 5.94
C THR A 59 17.96 6.82 6.79
N VAL A 60 19.00 6.02 6.69
CA VAL A 60 19.13 4.77 7.45
C VAL A 60 19.39 5.06 8.90
N ILE A 61 18.67 4.38 9.80
CA ILE A 61 18.87 4.46 11.26
C ILE A 61 19.43 3.12 11.74
N PRO A 62 20.56 3.10 12.47
CA PRO A 62 21.09 1.85 12.98
C PRO A 62 20.23 1.28 14.11
N GLY A 63 20.24 -0.05 14.26
CA GLY A 63 19.58 -0.75 15.36
C GLY A 63 18.08 -0.95 15.24
N ILE A 64 17.52 -0.71 14.04
CA ILE A 64 16.09 -0.94 13.77
C ILE A 64 15.88 -2.29 13.08
N PRO A 65 14.65 -2.85 13.13
CA PRO A 65 14.35 -4.10 12.43
C PRO A 65 14.64 -4.00 10.92
N HIS A 66 14.98 -5.12 10.29
CA HIS A 66 15.41 -5.14 8.88
C HIS A 66 14.34 -4.65 7.90
N TYR A 67 13.06 -4.77 8.24
CA TYR A 67 11.97 -4.33 7.38
C TYR A 67 11.74 -2.80 7.43
N ILE A 68 12.31 -2.13 8.41
CA ILE A 68 12.30 -0.65 8.46
C ILE A 68 13.57 -0.16 7.77
N LYS A 69 13.41 0.46 6.61
CA LYS A 69 14.54 0.92 5.81
C LYS A 69 15.17 2.19 6.34
N GLY A 70 14.45 2.95 7.12
CA GLY A 70 14.90 4.20 7.69
C GLY A 70 13.75 5.18 7.81
N VAL A 71 14.06 6.45 7.68
CA VAL A 71 13.07 7.54 7.76
C VAL A 71 13.22 8.49 6.58
N ILE A 72 12.12 9.16 6.25
CA ILE A 72 12.09 10.24 5.28
C ILE A 72 11.54 11.50 5.93
N ASN A 73 11.83 12.64 5.33
CA ASN A 73 11.25 13.92 5.75
C ASN A 73 10.21 14.32 4.69
N VAL A 74 8.95 14.40 5.10
CA VAL A 74 7.86 14.88 4.26
C VAL A 74 7.17 16.03 4.98
N ARG A 75 7.20 17.23 4.39
CA ARG A 75 6.53 18.41 4.94
C ARG A 75 6.89 18.67 6.41
N SER A 76 8.18 18.58 6.71
CA SER A 76 8.75 18.75 8.07
C SER A 76 8.38 17.68 9.09
N LYS A 77 7.83 16.55 8.62
CA LYS A 77 7.54 15.37 9.45
C LYS A 77 8.52 14.26 9.13
N VAL A 78 9.01 13.60 10.15
CA VAL A 78 9.87 12.42 10.02
C VAL A 78 8.97 11.18 9.99
N ILE A 79 9.01 10.44 8.89
CA ILE A 79 8.13 9.30 8.65
C ILE A 79 8.98 8.05 8.48
N PRO A 80 8.75 6.99 9.28
CA PRO A 80 9.44 5.71 9.08
C PRO A 80 8.97 5.05 7.78
N ILE A 81 9.90 4.37 7.12
CA ILE A 81 9.64 3.65 5.86
C ILE A 81 9.80 2.16 6.08
N ILE A 82 8.75 1.43 5.79
CA ILE A 82 8.70 -0.02 5.86
C ILE A 82 8.72 -0.59 4.45
N ASP A 83 9.62 -1.53 4.20
CA ASP A 83 9.60 -2.30 2.96
C ASP A 83 8.69 -3.52 3.17
N VAL A 84 7.57 -3.56 2.44
CA VAL A 84 6.59 -4.64 2.59
C VAL A 84 7.18 -5.98 2.20
N ARG A 85 8.03 -6.04 1.18
CA ARG A 85 8.71 -7.29 0.81
C ARG A 85 9.51 -7.84 1.99
N SER A 86 10.31 -7.00 2.63
CA SER A 86 11.09 -7.40 3.80
C SER A 86 10.21 -7.78 4.99
N ARG A 87 9.11 -7.07 5.18
CA ARG A 87 8.15 -7.37 6.27
C ARG A 87 7.46 -8.72 6.09
N PHE A 88 7.25 -9.14 4.84
CA PHE A 88 6.67 -10.44 4.51
C PHE A 88 7.72 -11.53 4.33
N ASP A 89 8.99 -11.24 4.66
CA ASP A 89 10.11 -12.16 4.51
C ASP A 89 10.33 -12.62 3.05
N LEU A 90 10.01 -11.75 2.10
CA LEU A 90 10.28 -11.99 0.69
C LEU A 90 11.69 -11.49 0.32
N PRO A 91 12.28 -12.05 -0.74
CA PRO A 91 13.58 -11.57 -1.21
C PRO A 91 13.56 -10.09 -1.57
N GLU A 92 14.66 -9.40 -1.32
CA GLU A 92 14.79 -8.00 -1.73
C GLU A 92 14.75 -7.89 -3.25
N LYS A 93 14.15 -6.80 -3.71
CA LYS A 93 14.06 -6.48 -5.13
C LYS A 93 14.58 -5.06 -5.34
N GLU A 94 15.38 -4.88 -6.37
CA GLU A 94 15.84 -3.56 -6.75
C GLU A 94 14.66 -2.67 -7.14
N HIS A 95 14.68 -1.42 -6.69
CA HIS A 95 13.61 -0.48 -6.99
C HIS A 95 13.66 -0.08 -8.47
N ASP A 96 12.50 -0.08 -9.11
CA ASP A 96 12.36 0.33 -10.49
C ASP A 96 11.40 1.53 -10.61
N ASP A 97 11.00 1.88 -11.82
CA ASP A 97 10.11 3.00 -12.10
C ASP A 97 8.67 2.79 -11.59
N LYS A 98 8.30 1.57 -11.26
CA LYS A 98 6.97 1.22 -10.72
C LYS A 98 6.95 1.17 -9.20
N THR A 99 8.10 1.02 -8.57
CA THR A 99 8.21 0.99 -7.12
C THR A 99 7.69 2.29 -6.52
N SER A 100 6.80 2.19 -5.57
CA SER A 100 6.12 3.34 -4.98
C SER A 100 6.08 3.26 -3.47
N THR A 101 5.96 4.41 -2.84
CA THR A 101 5.76 4.52 -1.40
C THR A 101 4.36 5.05 -1.13
N ILE A 102 3.58 4.30 -0.38
CA ILE A 102 2.24 4.72 0.05
C ILE A 102 2.37 5.26 1.47
N ILE A 103 2.03 6.52 1.65
CA ILE A 103 2.06 7.15 2.97
C ILE A 103 0.68 6.99 3.61
N ILE A 104 0.64 6.32 4.74
CA ILE A 104 -0.59 6.03 5.47
C ILE A 104 -0.54 6.64 6.87
N THR A 105 -1.71 6.96 7.39
CA THR A 105 -1.90 7.39 8.78
C THR A 105 -2.86 6.41 9.46
N TYR A 106 -2.41 5.87 10.57
CA TYR A 106 -3.23 5.01 11.41
C TYR A 106 -3.01 5.39 12.87
N LEU A 107 -4.09 5.71 13.56
CA LEU A 107 -4.05 6.16 14.97
C LEU A 107 -3.02 7.27 15.21
N ASP A 108 -3.05 8.30 14.36
CA ASP A 108 -2.16 9.47 14.40
C ASP A 108 -0.68 9.18 14.11
N ILE A 109 -0.35 7.96 13.72
CA ILE A 109 1.00 7.59 13.32
C ILE A 109 1.07 7.53 11.80
N GLN A 110 2.02 8.25 11.22
CA GLN A 110 2.31 8.19 9.79
C GLN A 110 3.45 7.22 9.50
N VAL A 111 3.23 6.38 8.48
CA VAL A 111 4.21 5.39 8.02
C VAL A 111 4.18 5.39 6.50
N GLY A 112 5.34 5.25 5.88
CA GLY A 112 5.44 4.98 4.45
C GLY A 112 5.70 3.50 4.20
N ILE A 113 4.97 2.90 3.29
CA ILE A 113 5.19 1.51 2.89
C ILE A 113 5.66 1.46 1.45
N ILE A 114 6.75 0.75 1.20
CA ILE A 114 7.28 0.55 -0.15
C ILE A 114 6.62 -0.70 -0.73
N VAL A 115 6.03 -0.54 -1.91
CA VAL A 115 5.35 -1.61 -2.64
C VAL A 115 5.95 -1.74 -4.04
N ASP A 116 5.83 -2.91 -4.65
CA ASP A 116 6.40 -3.16 -5.97
C ASP A 116 5.72 -2.31 -7.05
N GLN A 117 4.40 -2.18 -6.97
CA GLN A 117 3.62 -1.39 -7.91
C GLN A 117 2.25 -1.08 -7.33
N VAL A 118 1.80 0.16 -7.47
CA VAL A 118 0.41 0.53 -7.16
C VAL A 118 -0.46 0.22 -8.38
N GLN A 119 -1.65 -0.32 -8.17
CA GLN A 119 -2.56 -0.66 -9.25
C GLN A 119 -3.73 0.32 -9.39
N GLU A 120 -4.75 0.15 -8.56
CA GLU A 120 -6.01 0.87 -8.73
C GLU A 120 -6.76 1.02 -7.40
N VAL A 121 -7.77 1.87 -7.41
CA VAL A 121 -8.71 1.99 -6.30
C VAL A 121 -9.92 1.13 -6.62
N LEU A 122 -10.26 0.20 -5.74
CA LEU A 122 -11.39 -0.68 -5.88
C LEU A 122 -12.47 -0.39 -4.85
N SER A 123 -13.71 -0.51 -5.30
CA SER A 123 -14.86 -0.50 -4.40
C SER A 123 -14.97 -1.85 -3.70
N VAL A 124 -15.08 -1.82 -2.39
CA VAL A 124 -15.30 -3.01 -1.57
C VAL A 124 -16.78 -3.11 -1.26
N LYS A 125 -17.41 -4.18 -1.73
CA LYS A 125 -18.80 -4.51 -1.43
C LYS A 125 -18.83 -5.67 -0.46
N ALA A 126 -19.80 -5.67 0.46
CA ALA A 126 -19.93 -6.73 1.45
C ALA A 126 -20.01 -8.12 0.81
N GLU A 127 -20.68 -8.24 -0.35
CA GLU A 127 -20.84 -9.48 -1.10
C GLU A 127 -19.54 -10.06 -1.66
N ASN A 128 -18.53 -9.19 -1.89
CA ASN A 128 -17.23 -9.59 -2.42
C ASN A 128 -16.22 -9.92 -1.34
N LYS A 129 -16.58 -9.65 -0.08
CA LYS A 129 -15.71 -9.85 1.07
C LYS A 129 -15.80 -11.30 1.55
N ALA A 130 -14.65 -11.96 1.65
CA ALA A 130 -14.54 -13.32 2.15
C ALA A 130 -13.61 -13.39 3.35
N ASP A 131 -13.89 -14.31 4.26
CA ASP A 131 -13.04 -14.54 5.42
C ASP A 131 -11.77 -15.28 5.01
N ILE A 132 -10.69 -15.02 5.74
CA ILE A 132 -9.43 -15.73 5.56
C ILE A 132 -9.64 -17.20 5.96
N PRO A 133 -9.25 -18.16 5.10
CA PRO A 133 -9.34 -19.57 5.46
C PRO A 133 -8.61 -19.89 6.77
N ALA A 134 -9.15 -20.82 7.55
CA ALA A 134 -8.63 -21.16 8.87
C ALA A 134 -7.16 -21.59 8.86
N LEU A 135 -6.70 -22.23 7.78
CA LEU A 135 -5.31 -22.64 7.61
C LEU A 135 -4.35 -21.45 7.48
N GLU A 136 -4.80 -20.37 6.88
CA GLU A 136 -3.98 -19.16 6.73
C GLU A 136 -3.92 -18.35 8.03
N ARG A 137 -4.95 -18.44 8.87
CA ARG A 137 -4.93 -17.81 10.20
C ARG A 137 -3.87 -18.42 11.11
N VAL A 138 -3.59 -19.72 10.96
CA VAL A 138 -2.57 -20.43 11.73
C VAL A 138 -1.15 -20.00 11.35
N ASN A 139 -0.94 -19.53 10.10
CA ASN A 139 0.36 -19.12 9.58
C ASN A 139 0.69 -17.65 9.81
N ASN A 140 0.10 -17.00 10.80
CA ASN A 140 0.40 -15.60 11.20
C ASN A 140 0.11 -14.54 10.14
N ASN A 141 -0.94 -14.69 9.35
CA ASN A 141 -1.39 -13.64 8.44
C ASN A 141 -2.11 -12.50 9.17
N LYS A 142 -1.46 -11.97 10.21
CA LYS A 142 -2.00 -10.86 11.01
C LYS A 142 -2.03 -9.53 10.27
N PHE A 143 -1.50 -9.48 9.04
CA PHE A 143 -1.50 -8.28 8.20
C PHE A 143 -2.70 -8.23 7.27
N ILE A 144 -3.44 -9.33 7.12
CA ILE A 144 -4.55 -9.44 6.19
C ILE A 144 -5.84 -9.54 6.99
N GLU A 145 -6.70 -8.57 6.82
CA GLU A 145 -7.98 -8.50 7.51
C GLU A 145 -9.04 -9.36 6.84
N TYR A 146 -9.12 -9.31 5.52
CA TYR A 146 -10.07 -10.08 4.74
C TYR A 146 -9.59 -10.29 3.31
N ILE A 147 -10.27 -11.16 2.59
CA ILE A 147 -10.02 -11.44 1.18
C ILE A 147 -11.16 -10.82 0.36
N LEU A 148 -10.81 -10.12 -0.70
CA LEU A 148 -11.77 -9.58 -1.64
C LEU A 148 -11.78 -10.46 -2.90
N GLU A 149 -12.89 -11.13 -3.14
CA GLU A 149 -13.10 -11.91 -4.36
C GLU A 149 -13.65 -11.01 -5.45
N THR A 150 -12.99 -10.99 -6.59
CA THR A 150 -13.46 -10.31 -7.79
C THR A 150 -13.56 -11.31 -8.92
N ASN A 151 -14.20 -10.93 -10.03
CA ASN A 151 -14.40 -11.83 -11.16
C ASN A 151 -13.09 -12.40 -11.75
N ASP A 152 -11.99 -11.71 -11.57
CA ASP A 152 -10.71 -12.03 -12.20
C ASP A 152 -9.64 -12.53 -11.22
N SER A 153 -9.77 -12.24 -9.93
CA SER A 153 -8.70 -12.55 -8.98
C SER A 153 -9.14 -12.44 -7.52
N ILE A 154 -8.30 -13.00 -6.65
CA ILE A 154 -8.42 -12.86 -5.21
C ILE A 154 -7.43 -11.78 -4.77
N LYS A 155 -7.90 -10.80 -3.97
CA LYS A 155 -7.10 -9.71 -3.44
C LYS A 155 -7.13 -9.74 -1.92
N MET A 156 -5.97 -9.56 -1.31
CA MET A 156 -5.81 -9.57 0.15
C MET A 156 -5.80 -8.13 0.67
N ILE A 157 -6.66 -7.83 1.63
CA ILE A 157 -6.84 -6.48 2.16
C ILE A 157 -6.40 -6.42 3.63
#